data_90d5934c3a3da500e66414a5d11d0a4c
#
_entry.id   90d5934c3a3da500e66414a5d11d0a4c
#
_cell.length_a   1.000
_cell.length_b   1.000
_cell.length_c   1.000
_cell.angle_alpha   90.00
_cell.angle_beta   90.00
_cell.angle_gamma   90.00
#
_symmetry.space_group_name_H-M   'P 1'
#
loop_
_entity.id
_entity.type
_entity.pdbx_description
1 polymer ?
#
loop_
_entity_poly.entity_id
_entity_poly.type
_entity_poly.pdbx_seq_one_letter_code
_entity_poly.pdbx_strand_id
1 'polypeptide(L)'
;MRRFNKKIRVFLISILLLCNNSLSSFSKEIPGSFADLAEKLMPSVVNISTTTTVTTQSNPFPFQFPPGSPFEDMFKEFGAPQERKSAALGSGFIIDEKGIVITNNHVIQDAEDIIVRVNGDKEFKAQVIGAVSYTHLTLPTNREV
;
A
#
# COMPACT_ATOMS: atom_id res chain seq x y z
N MET A 1 -20.36 16.71 70.23
CA MET A 1 -19.46 16.33 69.12
C MET A 1 -19.46 14.80 68.95
N ARG A 2 -20.12 14.28 67.89
CA ARG A 2 -20.21 12.83 67.63
C ARG A 2 -18.85 12.32 67.14
N ARG A 3 -18.23 11.42 67.92
CA ARG A 3 -17.02 10.70 67.50
C ARG A 3 -17.39 9.78 66.35
N PHE A 4 -17.02 10.19 65.14
CA PHE A 4 -17.13 9.34 63.95
C PHE A 4 -16.33 8.06 64.15
N ASN A 5 -16.97 6.91 63.97
CA ASN A 5 -16.40 5.58 64.19
C ASN A 5 -15.16 5.41 63.31
N LYS A 6 -14.05 4.96 63.87
CA LYS A 6 -12.74 4.82 63.18
C LYS A 6 -12.88 4.05 61.85
N LYS A 7 -13.78 3.08 61.81
CA LYS A 7 -14.12 2.31 60.57
C LYS A 7 -14.73 3.18 59.45
N ILE A 8 -15.59 4.14 59.80
CA ILE A 8 -16.22 5.06 58.85
C ILE A 8 -15.18 6.03 58.24
N ARG A 9 -14.24 6.50 59.05
CA ARG A 9 -13.14 7.33 58.57
C ARG A 9 -12.24 6.60 57.60
N VAL A 10 -11.87 5.36 57.88
CA VAL A 10 -11.06 4.52 56.98
C VAL A 10 -11.79 4.25 55.68
N PHE A 11 -13.10 3.98 55.74
CA PHE A 11 -13.93 3.77 54.55
C PHE A 11 -14.03 5.01 53.65
N LEU A 12 -14.21 6.17 54.27
CA LEU A 12 -14.25 7.46 53.52
C LEU A 12 -12.90 7.80 52.89
N ILE A 13 -11.78 7.54 53.58
CA ILE A 13 -10.44 7.74 53.03
C ILE A 13 -10.18 6.77 51.87
N SER A 14 -10.63 5.51 51.97
CA SER A 14 -10.51 4.54 50.88
C SER A 14 -11.31 4.92 49.65
N ILE A 15 -12.53 5.43 49.82
CA ILE A 15 -13.33 5.97 48.71
C ILE A 15 -12.66 7.19 48.07
N LEU A 16 -12.11 8.11 48.88
CA LEU A 16 -11.42 9.28 48.41
C LEU A 16 -10.16 8.92 47.58
N LEU A 17 -9.41 7.90 48.00
CA LEU A 17 -8.25 7.36 47.30
C LEU A 17 -8.65 6.64 46.00
N LEU A 18 -9.78 5.94 45.96
CA LEU A 18 -10.29 5.32 44.75
C LEU A 18 -10.79 6.34 43.70
N CYS A 19 -11.35 7.47 44.14
CA CYS A 19 -11.80 8.54 43.25
C CYS A 19 -10.64 9.32 42.61
N ASN A 20 -9.44 9.29 43.19
CA ASN A 20 -8.28 9.99 42.62
C ASN A 20 -7.56 9.21 41.51
N ASN A 21 -7.95 7.96 41.23
CA ASN A 21 -7.44 7.22 40.08
C ASN A 21 -8.27 7.49 38.81
N SER A 22 -8.64 8.75 38.54
CA SER A 22 -9.07 9.17 37.22
C SER A 22 -7.84 9.09 36.32
N LEU A 23 -7.63 7.93 35.73
CA LEU A 23 -6.69 7.73 34.64
C LEU A 23 -7.08 8.73 33.56
N SER A 24 -6.32 9.82 33.46
CA SER A 24 -6.39 10.71 32.33
C SER A 24 -6.07 9.87 31.09
N SER A 25 -7.10 9.39 30.43
CA SER A 25 -6.97 8.79 29.11
C SER A 25 -6.42 9.88 28.21
N PHE A 26 -5.12 9.86 27.93
CA PHE A 26 -4.52 10.68 26.90
C PHE A 26 -5.05 10.18 25.54
N SER A 27 -6.26 10.59 25.22
CA SER A 27 -6.73 10.54 23.85
C SER A 27 -5.84 11.48 23.06
N LYS A 28 -4.95 10.91 22.23
CA LYS A 28 -4.18 11.69 21.28
C LYS A 28 -5.19 12.43 20.40
N GLU A 29 -5.21 13.75 20.49
CA GLU A 29 -6.11 14.56 19.67
C GLU A 29 -5.90 14.16 18.20
N ILE A 30 -6.97 13.75 17.56
CA ILE A 30 -6.97 13.53 16.10
C ILE A 30 -6.77 14.92 15.48
N PRO A 31 -5.75 15.12 14.64
CA PRO A 31 -5.53 16.43 14.02
C PRO A 31 -6.81 16.85 13.28
N GLY A 32 -7.28 18.07 13.52
CA GLY A 32 -8.46 18.62 12.83
C GLY A 32 -8.29 18.72 11.31
N SER A 33 -7.05 18.67 10.83
CA SER A 33 -6.69 18.65 9.41
C SER A 33 -5.39 17.86 9.22
N PHE A 34 -5.30 17.12 8.12
CA PHE A 34 -4.06 16.48 7.66
C PHE A 34 -3.30 17.34 6.64
N ALA A 35 -3.77 18.57 6.35
CA ALA A 35 -3.20 19.42 5.31
C ALA A 35 -1.72 19.72 5.54
N ASP A 36 -1.35 20.13 6.74
CA ASP A 36 0.04 20.46 7.09
C ASP A 36 0.97 19.24 6.97
N LEU A 37 0.46 18.06 7.37
CA LEU A 37 1.21 16.82 7.24
C LEU A 37 1.38 16.42 5.76
N ALA A 38 0.32 16.56 4.97
CA ALA A 38 0.35 16.27 3.54
C ALA A 38 1.32 17.21 2.82
N GLU A 39 1.28 18.52 3.09
CA GLU A 39 2.21 19.49 2.51
C GLU A 39 3.66 19.12 2.82
N LYS A 40 3.96 18.73 4.05
CA LYS A 40 5.31 18.33 4.48
C LYS A 40 5.78 17.04 3.81
N LEU A 41 4.89 16.06 3.57
CA LEU A 41 5.24 14.76 3.03
C LEU A 41 5.17 14.69 1.50
N MET A 42 4.42 15.60 0.86
CA MET A 42 4.22 15.61 -0.59
C MET A 42 5.53 15.59 -1.41
N PRO A 43 6.62 16.25 -1.01
CA PRO A 43 7.90 16.17 -1.72
C PRO A 43 8.51 14.76 -1.78
N SER A 44 8.14 13.88 -0.85
CA SER A 44 8.61 12.49 -0.80
C SER A 44 7.73 11.53 -1.62
N VAL A 45 6.56 11.97 -2.05
CA VAL A 45 5.64 11.14 -2.84
C VAL A 45 6.07 11.16 -4.30
N VAL A 46 6.09 9.98 -4.91
CA VAL A 46 6.46 9.82 -6.33
C VAL A 46 5.37 9.06 -7.07
N ASN A 47 5.25 9.36 -8.37
CA ASN A 47 4.46 8.57 -9.30
C ASN A 47 5.37 7.53 -9.96
N ILE A 48 4.86 6.30 -10.09
CA ILE A 48 5.59 5.19 -10.71
C ILE A 48 4.81 4.74 -11.92
N SER A 49 5.48 4.73 -13.07
CA SER A 49 4.96 4.17 -14.31
C SER A 49 5.75 2.94 -14.66
N THR A 50 5.06 1.84 -14.92
CA THR A 50 5.68 0.57 -15.32
C THR A 50 5.16 0.14 -16.68
N THR A 51 6.02 -0.53 -17.44
CA THR A 51 5.67 -1.12 -18.73
C THR A 51 5.96 -2.61 -18.69
N THR A 52 5.00 -3.38 -19.17
CA THR A 52 5.09 -4.86 -19.26
C THR A 52 4.65 -5.28 -20.66
N THR A 53 5.35 -6.20 -21.27
CA THR A 53 4.93 -6.81 -22.54
C THR A 53 4.01 -8.00 -22.26
N VAL A 54 2.76 -7.89 -22.66
CA VAL A 54 1.78 -8.98 -22.54
C VAL A 54 1.63 -9.65 -23.90
N THR A 55 2.02 -10.92 -23.98
CA THR A 55 1.79 -11.73 -25.16
C THR A 55 0.40 -12.33 -25.07
N THR A 56 -0.52 -11.84 -25.86
CA THR A 56 -1.86 -12.39 -25.95
C THR A 56 -1.91 -13.40 -27.10
N GLN A 57 -2.05 -14.68 -26.77
CA GLN A 57 -2.45 -15.70 -27.76
C GLN A 57 -3.96 -15.57 -27.98
N SER A 58 -4.31 -14.79 -28.99
CA SER A 58 -5.68 -14.79 -29.49
C SER A 58 -5.86 -15.98 -30.41
N ASN A 59 -6.41 -17.07 -29.89
CA ASN A 59 -7.03 -18.05 -30.75
C ASN A 59 -8.54 -17.70 -30.82
N PRO A 60 -8.97 -16.86 -31.77
CA PRO A 60 -10.34 -16.38 -31.83
C PRO A 60 -11.34 -17.48 -32.21
N PHE A 61 -10.84 -18.66 -32.55
CA PHE A 61 -11.68 -19.74 -33.00
C PHE A 61 -11.46 -21.01 -32.17
N PRO A 62 -12.54 -21.59 -31.61
CA PRO A 62 -12.47 -22.84 -30.86
C PRO A 62 -12.28 -24.08 -31.75
N PHE A 63 -12.09 -23.91 -33.07
CA PHE A 63 -11.98 -25.00 -34.04
C PHE A 63 -10.53 -25.07 -34.56
N GLN A 64 -10.00 -26.27 -34.60
CA GLN A 64 -8.81 -26.60 -35.38
C GLN A 64 -9.25 -27.00 -36.78
N PHE A 65 -8.76 -26.32 -37.79
CA PHE A 65 -9.04 -26.70 -39.16
C PHE A 65 -8.21 -27.92 -39.57
N PRO A 66 -8.76 -28.82 -40.43
CA PRO A 66 -7.98 -29.94 -40.94
C PRO A 66 -6.72 -29.45 -41.67
N PRO A 67 -5.59 -30.16 -41.51
CA PRO A 67 -4.36 -29.84 -42.23
C PRO A 67 -4.59 -29.79 -43.74
N GLY A 68 -4.09 -28.72 -44.40
CA GLY A 68 -4.27 -28.52 -45.84
C GLY A 68 -5.52 -27.75 -46.25
N SER A 69 -6.28 -27.21 -45.31
CA SER A 69 -7.40 -26.31 -45.61
C SER A 69 -6.92 -25.00 -46.28
N PRO A 70 -7.55 -24.47 -47.32
CA PRO A 70 -7.22 -23.19 -47.93
C PRO A 70 -7.28 -22.00 -46.98
N PHE A 71 -7.93 -22.18 -45.83
CA PHE A 71 -8.10 -21.19 -44.79
C PHE A 71 -7.04 -21.27 -43.69
N GLU A 72 -6.21 -22.33 -43.67
CA GLU A 72 -5.20 -22.56 -42.63
C GLU A 72 -4.20 -21.40 -42.51
N ASP A 73 -3.70 -20.93 -43.68
CA ASP A 73 -2.71 -19.84 -43.69
C ASP A 73 -3.30 -18.50 -43.27
N MET A 74 -4.54 -18.22 -43.67
CA MET A 74 -5.26 -17.02 -43.23
C MET A 74 -5.50 -17.02 -41.72
N PHE A 75 -5.82 -18.16 -41.14
CA PHE A 75 -6.06 -18.25 -39.70
C PHE A 75 -4.79 -18.33 -38.87
N LYS A 76 -3.68 -18.82 -39.42
CA LYS A 76 -2.35 -18.71 -38.78
C LYS A 76 -1.95 -17.26 -38.56
N GLU A 77 -2.24 -16.37 -39.52
CA GLU A 77 -1.94 -14.95 -39.42
C GLU A 77 -2.78 -14.25 -38.36
N PHE A 78 -4.06 -14.64 -38.19
CA PHE A 78 -4.93 -14.13 -37.12
C PHE A 78 -4.63 -14.72 -35.72
N GLY A 79 -4.05 -15.91 -35.67
CA GLY A 79 -3.69 -16.60 -34.43
C GLY A 79 -2.24 -16.31 -33.97
N ALA A 80 -1.50 -15.49 -34.68
CA ALA A 80 -0.15 -15.14 -34.30
C ALA A 80 -0.15 -14.41 -32.93
N PRO A 81 0.77 -14.77 -32.03
CA PRO A 81 0.91 -14.10 -30.75
C PRO A 81 1.12 -12.60 -30.97
N GLN A 82 0.22 -11.78 -30.46
CA GLN A 82 0.38 -10.33 -30.50
C GLN A 82 1.00 -9.85 -29.17
N GLU A 83 2.16 -9.27 -29.29
CA GLU A 83 2.79 -8.56 -28.18
C GLU A 83 2.15 -7.19 -28.03
N ARG A 84 1.60 -6.93 -26.85
CA ARG A 84 1.08 -5.60 -26.48
C ARG A 84 1.81 -5.09 -25.27
N LYS A 85 2.28 -3.85 -25.34
CA LYS A 85 2.80 -3.16 -24.18
C LYS A 85 1.63 -2.65 -23.34
N SER A 86 1.60 -3.10 -22.09
CA SER A 86 0.67 -2.62 -21.08
C SER A 86 1.42 -1.69 -20.13
N ALA A 87 0.82 -0.57 -19.80
CA ALA A 87 1.37 0.36 -18.83
C ALA A 87 0.50 0.32 -17.57
N ALA A 88 1.15 0.31 -16.41
CA ALA A 88 0.49 0.47 -15.12
C ALA A 88 1.05 1.72 -14.41
N LEU A 89 0.21 2.31 -13.57
CA LEU A 89 0.54 3.48 -12.78
C LEU A 89 0.36 3.16 -11.31
N GLY A 90 1.28 3.67 -10.50
CA GLY A 90 1.24 3.54 -9.05
C GLY A 90 1.89 4.71 -8.36
N SER A 91 1.96 4.65 -7.05
CA SER A 91 2.62 5.65 -6.22
C SER A 91 3.63 4.98 -5.30
N GLY A 92 4.62 5.75 -4.86
CA GLY A 92 5.61 5.31 -3.91
C GLY A 92 6.11 6.48 -3.07
N PHE A 93 7.06 6.18 -2.17
CA PHE A 93 7.67 7.15 -1.27
C PHE A 93 9.18 7.02 -1.32
N ILE A 94 9.87 8.15 -1.46
CA ILE A 94 11.32 8.23 -1.28
C ILE A 94 11.60 8.16 0.22
N ILE A 95 12.45 7.21 0.64
CA ILE A 95 12.79 6.99 2.05
C ILE A 95 14.24 7.29 2.39
N ASP A 96 15.08 7.49 1.39
CA ASP A 96 16.51 7.73 1.55
C ASP A 96 17.03 8.70 0.49
N GLU A 97 18.01 9.53 0.85
CA GLU A 97 18.66 10.48 -0.06
C GLU A 97 19.38 9.81 -1.24
N LYS A 98 19.70 8.53 -1.11
CA LYS A 98 20.28 7.72 -2.20
C LYS A 98 19.28 7.33 -3.28
N GLY A 99 18.02 7.77 -3.14
CA GLY A 99 16.96 7.51 -4.11
C GLY A 99 16.26 6.16 -3.91
N ILE A 100 16.25 5.62 -2.69
CA ILE A 100 15.48 4.41 -2.38
C ILE A 100 14.00 4.78 -2.30
N VAL A 101 13.17 4.07 -3.08
CA VAL A 101 11.72 4.25 -3.16
C VAL A 101 11.03 2.97 -2.68
N ILE A 102 10.01 3.12 -1.84
CA ILE A 102 9.10 2.04 -1.44
C ILE A 102 7.80 2.18 -2.23
N THR A 103 7.32 1.08 -2.78
CA THR A 103 6.03 0.98 -3.45
C THR A 103 5.38 -0.38 -3.18
N ASN A 104 4.17 -0.57 -3.64
CA ASN A 104 3.47 -1.84 -3.56
C ASN A 104 4.00 -2.86 -4.57
N ASN A 105 4.08 -4.13 -4.18
CA ASN A 105 4.59 -5.18 -5.04
C ASN A 105 3.83 -5.28 -6.37
N HIS A 106 2.51 -5.14 -6.36
CA HIS A 106 1.70 -5.24 -7.57
C HIS A 106 1.97 -4.13 -8.60
N VAL A 107 2.58 -3.00 -8.20
CA VAL A 107 2.95 -1.91 -9.11
C VAL A 107 4.18 -2.29 -9.94
N ILE A 108 5.12 -3.04 -9.35
CA ILE A 108 6.41 -3.38 -9.96
C ILE A 108 6.49 -4.83 -10.45
N GLN A 109 5.46 -5.61 -10.14
CA GLN A 109 5.41 -7.02 -10.53
C GLN A 109 5.40 -7.14 -12.06
N ASP A 110 6.26 -8.01 -12.59
CA ASP A 110 6.42 -8.29 -14.02
C ASP A 110 6.77 -7.04 -14.88
N ALA A 111 7.23 -5.96 -14.25
CA ALA A 111 7.63 -4.75 -14.95
C ALA A 111 8.98 -4.92 -15.66
N GLU A 112 9.02 -4.63 -16.97
CA GLU A 112 10.23 -4.57 -17.78
C GLU A 112 10.95 -3.23 -17.62
N ASP A 113 10.18 -2.14 -17.63
CA ASP A 113 10.68 -0.79 -17.41
C ASP A 113 9.91 -0.11 -16.29
N ILE A 114 10.64 0.56 -15.40
CA ILE A 114 10.11 1.31 -14.27
C ILE A 114 10.62 2.73 -14.34
N ILE A 115 9.71 3.68 -14.42
CA ILE A 115 10.00 5.12 -14.42
C ILE A 115 9.38 5.73 -13.19
N VAL A 116 10.20 6.41 -12.39
CA VAL A 116 9.79 7.16 -11.21
C VAL A 116 9.76 8.63 -11.54
N ARG A 117 8.60 9.25 -11.40
CA ARG A 117 8.42 10.70 -11.56
C ARG A 117 8.32 11.37 -10.20
N VAL A 118 9.25 12.27 -9.95
CA VAL A 118 9.31 13.07 -8.72
C VAL A 118 8.56 14.39 -8.92
N ASN A 119 8.20 15.04 -7.85
CA ASN A 119 7.60 16.38 -7.88
C ASN A 119 8.44 17.33 -8.75
N GLY A 120 7.79 18.02 -9.71
CA GLY A 120 8.46 18.88 -10.70
C GLY A 120 8.79 18.19 -12.03
N ASP A 121 8.10 17.11 -12.37
CA ASP A 121 8.14 16.38 -13.65
C ASP A 121 9.50 15.78 -14.04
N LYS A 122 10.40 15.61 -13.07
CA LYS A 122 11.66 14.89 -13.28
C LYS A 122 11.42 13.39 -13.26
N GLU A 123 11.86 12.72 -14.32
CA GLU A 123 11.75 11.28 -14.48
C GLU A 123 13.10 10.59 -14.29
N PHE A 124 13.07 9.47 -13.62
CA PHE A 124 14.24 8.63 -13.35
C PHE A 124 13.91 7.18 -13.68
N LYS A 125 14.80 6.50 -14.39
CA LYS A 125 14.69 5.06 -14.58
C LYS A 125 15.10 4.37 -13.29
N ALA A 126 14.26 3.46 -12.79
CA ALA A 126 14.48 2.74 -11.54
C ALA A 126 14.69 1.24 -11.80
N GLN A 127 15.29 0.57 -10.81
CA GLN A 127 15.49 -0.87 -10.79
C GLN A 127 14.97 -1.44 -9.48
N VAL A 128 14.38 -2.64 -9.52
CA VAL A 128 13.93 -3.33 -8.34
C VAL A 128 15.14 -3.89 -7.59
N ILE A 129 15.35 -3.44 -6.36
CA ILE A 129 16.41 -3.95 -5.47
C ILE A 129 15.90 -5.07 -4.56
N GLY A 130 14.61 -5.20 -4.38
CA GLY A 130 13.95 -6.25 -3.61
C GLY A 130 12.45 -6.17 -3.69
N ALA A 131 11.78 -7.31 -3.64
CA ALA A 131 10.33 -7.41 -3.62
C ALA A 131 9.90 -8.46 -2.60
N VAL A 132 8.81 -8.18 -1.87
CA VAL A 132 8.22 -9.10 -0.89
C VAL A 132 6.78 -9.33 -1.27
N SER A 133 6.43 -10.57 -1.56
CA SER A 133 5.07 -10.95 -1.97
C SER A 133 4.06 -10.91 -0.82
N TYR A 134 4.55 -10.99 0.42
CA TYR A 134 3.71 -10.96 1.63
C TYR A 134 4.31 -10.02 2.66
N THR A 135 3.68 -8.91 2.89
CA THR A 135 3.88 -8.08 4.08
C THR A 135 2.74 -8.35 5.05
N HIS A 136 3.00 -9.09 6.10
CA HIS A 136 2.12 -9.07 7.27
C HIS A 136 2.39 -7.78 8.04
N LEU A 137 1.69 -6.73 7.69
CA LEU A 137 1.53 -5.59 8.58
C LEU A 137 0.58 -6.05 9.69
N THR A 138 1.14 -6.64 10.74
CA THR A 138 0.43 -6.76 11.99
C THR A 138 0.35 -5.35 12.57
N LEU A 139 -0.80 -4.70 12.40
CA LEU A 139 -1.12 -3.57 13.26
C LEU A 139 -1.05 -4.11 14.70
N PRO A 140 -0.33 -3.43 15.62
CA PRO A 140 -0.42 -3.78 17.02
C PRO A 140 -1.87 -3.59 17.43
N THR A 141 -2.61 -4.69 17.46
CA THR A 141 -3.91 -4.71 18.11
C THR A 141 -3.62 -4.63 19.60
N ASN A 142 -3.72 -3.45 20.16
CA ASN A 142 -3.90 -3.31 21.59
C ASN A 142 -5.22 -3.99 21.93
N ARG A 143 -5.14 -5.29 22.17
CA ARG A 143 -6.20 -6.04 22.79
C ARG A 143 -6.00 -5.85 24.29
N GLU A 144 -6.45 -4.73 24.78
CA GLU A 144 -6.73 -4.63 26.21
C GLU A 144 -8.06 -5.33 26.46
N VAL A 145 -7.97 -6.45 27.13
CA VAL A 145 -9.09 -7.15 27.76
C VAL A 145 -9.29 -6.57 29.15
#